data_2cfff5cd25e26a000650aa5403d640f7
#
_entry.id   2cfff5cd25e26a000650aa5403d640f7
#
_cell.length_a   1.000
_cell.length_b   1.000
_cell.length_c   1.000
_cell.angle_alpha   90.00
_cell.angle_beta   90.00
_cell.angle_gamma   90.00
#
_symmetry.space_group_name_H-M   'P 1'
#
loop_
_entity.id
_entity.type
_entity.pdbx_description
1 polymer ?
#
loop_
_entity_poly.entity_id
_entity_poly.type
_entity_poly.pdbx_seq_one_letter_code
_entity_poly.pdbx_strand_id
1 'polypeptide(L)'
;TWFHPTIDVQRNEISDLYAFDGESKFDIILPGDLIHCDFGITYLTLNTDCQELAYVLKPNETKAPDYLIKALNEGNRVQDIFTNLFEYKKTGNQILKEALDQGKKEGLRPQIYTHPLGTFGHSAGTTLGMWDSQGGVPFTGDFPMNYNTVYAIELNTKVFIKEWNKDIRIMLEEAGVFEKSGFRYVNGRQTKLILVGGKRNHLGN
;
A
#
# COMPACT_ATOMS: atom_id res chain seq x y z
N THR A 1 14.84 -10.82 -7.87
CA THR A 1 13.73 -10.62 -6.91
C THR A 1 13.85 -11.63 -5.78
N TRP A 2 13.51 -11.24 -4.56
CA TRP A 2 13.35 -12.20 -3.45
C TRP A 2 11.90 -12.76 -3.45
N PHE A 3 11.06 -12.11 -4.20
CA PHE A 3 9.63 -12.37 -4.33
C PHE A 3 9.21 -12.09 -5.78
N HIS A 4 8.36 -12.91 -6.37
CA HIS A 4 7.85 -12.68 -7.71
C HIS A 4 6.86 -11.52 -7.74
N PRO A 5 6.93 -10.63 -8.75
CA PRO A 5 5.93 -9.57 -8.88
C PRO A 5 4.52 -10.14 -8.92
N THR A 6 3.65 -9.59 -8.08
CA THR A 6 2.21 -9.87 -8.12
C THR A 6 1.52 -8.70 -8.82
N ILE A 7 0.66 -9.01 -9.77
CA ILE A 7 -0.12 -8.03 -10.52
C ILE A 7 -1.60 -8.34 -10.30
N ASP A 8 -2.31 -7.39 -9.69
CA ASP A 8 -3.75 -7.46 -9.49
C ASP A 8 -4.45 -6.39 -10.32
N VAL A 9 -5.65 -6.71 -10.81
CA VAL A 9 -6.45 -5.81 -11.63
C VAL A 9 -7.82 -5.62 -11.00
N GLN A 10 -8.20 -4.37 -10.73
CA GLN A 10 -9.54 -3.98 -10.34
C GLN A 10 -10.21 -3.24 -11.50
N ARG A 11 -11.40 -3.69 -11.90
CA ARG A 11 -12.12 -3.22 -13.08
C ARG A 11 -13.54 -2.83 -12.74
N ASN A 12 -14.09 -1.84 -13.46
CA ASN A 12 -15.48 -1.42 -13.29
C ASN A 12 -16.48 -2.57 -13.56
N GLU A 13 -16.16 -3.45 -14.50
CA GLU A 13 -17.03 -4.55 -14.86
C GLU A 13 -16.86 -5.69 -13.86
N ILE A 14 -18.00 -6.07 -13.24
CA ILE A 14 -18.28 -7.32 -12.52
C ILE A 14 -17.50 -7.60 -11.23
N SER A 15 -18.30 -7.83 -10.20
CA SER A 15 -18.15 -8.75 -9.09
C SER A 15 -16.74 -9.14 -8.68
N ASP A 16 -16.55 -9.25 -7.49
CA ASP A 16 -15.45 -9.86 -6.78
C ASP A 16 -14.19 -8.99 -6.72
N LEU A 17 -14.20 -8.22 -5.67
CA LEU A 17 -12.96 -7.89 -4.98
C LEU A 17 -12.12 -9.16 -4.90
N TYR A 18 -10.86 -9.05 -5.21
CA TYR A 18 -9.89 -10.13 -5.04
C TYR A 18 -10.14 -10.88 -3.76
N ALA A 19 -10.13 -12.20 -3.86
CA ALA A 19 -9.69 -12.98 -2.74
C ALA A 19 -8.29 -12.45 -2.34
N PHE A 20 -8.04 -12.33 -1.08
CA PHE A 20 -6.79 -11.83 -0.51
C PHE A 20 -5.57 -12.71 -0.85
N ASP A 21 -5.78 -13.82 -1.53
CA ASP A 21 -4.79 -14.76 -2.02
C ASP A 21 -4.00 -14.27 -3.26
N GLY A 22 -4.27 -13.05 -3.70
CA GLY A 22 -3.47 -12.39 -4.72
C GLY A 22 -3.67 -12.88 -6.15
N GLU A 23 -4.62 -13.76 -6.39
CA GLU A 23 -4.93 -14.18 -7.76
C GLU A 23 -5.87 -13.20 -8.45
N SER A 24 -5.37 -12.55 -9.49
CA SER A 24 -6.19 -11.76 -10.40
C SER A 24 -7.11 -12.66 -11.20
N LYS A 25 -8.39 -12.34 -11.26
CA LYS A 25 -9.34 -13.04 -12.16
C LYS A 25 -9.23 -12.58 -13.61
N PHE A 26 -8.34 -11.63 -13.89
CA PHE A 26 -8.21 -11.04 -15.21
C PHE A 26 -6.84 -11.34 -15.81
N ASP A 27 -6.82 -12.10 -16.90
CA ASP A 27 -5.60 -12.46 -17.63
C ASP A 27 -5.10 -11.35 -18.55
N ILE A 28 -5.94 -10.34 -18.82
CA ILE A 28 -5.64 -9.27 -19.78
C ILE A 28 -5.94 -7.92 -19.14
N ILE A 29 -4.95 -7.03 -19.15
CA ILE A 29 -5.09 -5.64 -18.73
C ILE A 29 -5.80 -4.85 -19.83
N LEU A 30 -6.86 -4.09 -19.46
CA LEU A 30 -7.68 -3.33 -20.38
C LEU A 30 -7.74 -1.85 -20.00
N PRO A 31 -8.05 -0.95 -20.97
CA PRO A 31 -8.31 0.46 -20.64
C PRO A 31 -9.41 0.63 -19.59
N GLY A 32 -9.13 1.41 -18.57
CA GLY A 32 -10.02 1.64 -17.42
C GLY A 32 -9.69 0.81 -16.18
N ASP A 33 -8.72 -0.10 -16.27
CA ASP A 33 -8.29 -0.89 -15.12
C ASP A 33 -7.46 -0.06 -14.14
N LEU A 34 -7.68 -0.33 -12.85
CA LEU A 34 -6.77 0.02 -11.78
C LEU A 34 -5.88 -1.20 -11.51
N ILE A 35 -4.59 -1.05 -11.72
CA ILE A 35 -3.58 -2.10 -11.54
C ILE A 35 -2.89 -1.87 -10.21
N HIS A 36 -2.69 -2.93 -9.47
CA HIS A 36 -1.78 -3.02 -8.33
C HIS A 36 -0.60 -3.89 -8.72
N CYS A 37 0.59 -3.45 -8.39
CA CYS A 37 1.82 -4.23 -8.55
C CYS A 37 2.55 -4.27 -7.23
N ASP A 38 2.88 -5.48 -6.79
CA ASP A 38 3.66 -5.71 -5.57
C ASP A 38 4.89 -6.53 -5.94
N PHE A 39 6.07 -6.03 -5.56
CA PHE A 39 7.32 -6.73 -5.81
C PHE A 39 8.46 -6.28 -4.91
N GLY A 40 9.39 -7.20 -4.67
CA GLY A 40 10.62 -6.92 -3.97
C GLY A 40 11.85 -7.39 -4.73
N ILE A 41 12.94 -6.66 -4.62
CA ILE A 41 14.24 -7.06 -5.16
C ILE A 41 15.28 -7.20 -4.05
N THR A 42 16.25 -8.06 -4.29
CA THR A 42 17.45 -8.15 -3.45
C THR A 42 18.60 -7.45 -4.16
N TYR A 43 19.18 -6.47 -3.50
CA TYR A 43 20.41 -5.83 -3.96
C TYR A 43 21.49 -6.00 -2.90
N LEU A 44 22.58 -6.67 -3.27
CA LEU A 44 23.58 -7.17 -2.32
C LEU A 44 22.92 -8.06 -1.25
N THR A 45 22.82 -7.58 -0.03
CA THR A 45 22.21 -8.30 1.11
C THR A 45 20.95 -7.63 1.65
N LEU A 46 20.43 -6.62 0.95
CA LEU A 46 19.23 -5.87 1.36
C LEU A 46 18.08 -6.16 0.41
N ASN A 47 16.91 -6.32 0.96
CA ASN A 47 15.67 -6.46 0.22
C ASN A 47 14.90 -5.14 0.20
N THR A 48 14.24 -4.87 -0.92
CA THR A 48 13.18 -3.87 -1.02
C THR A 48 11.83 -4.56 -0.99
N ASP A 49 10.82 -3.80 -0.62
CA ASP A 49 9.42 -4.19 -0.70
C ASP A 49 8.59 -2.98 -1.03
N CYS A 50 7.74 -3.07 -2.06
CA CYS A 50 6.96 -1.91 -2.47
C CYS A 50 5.73 -2.33 -3.28
N GLN A 51 4.67 -1.55 -3.12
CA GLN A 51 3.43 -1.69 -3.87
C GLN A 51 3.07 -0.36 -4.52
N GLU A 52 2.74 -0.43 -5.81
CA GLU A 52 2.39 0.73 -6.63
C GLU A 52 1.07 0.51 -7.37
N LEU A 53 0.33 1.59 -7.53
CA LEU A 53 -0.93 1.60 -8.26
C LEU A 53 -0.77 2.32 -9.60
N ALA A 54 -1.31 1.71 -10.65
CA ALA A 54 -1.38 2.28 -11.98
C ALA A 54 -2.83 2.30 -12.50
N TYR A 55 -3.13 3.29 -13.32
CA TYR A 55 -4.40 3.36 -14.04
C TYR A 55 -4.17 3.28 -15.54
N VAL A 56 -4.89 2.39 -16.21
CA VAL A 56 -4.84 2.24 -17.66
C VAL A 56 -5.80 3.23 -18.31
N LEU A 57 -5.25 4.25 -18.96
CA LEU A 57 -6.04 5.29 -19.62
C LEU A 57 -6.99 4.70 -20.67
N LYS A 58 -8.25 5.11 -20.64
CA LYS A 58 -9.19 4.86 -21.73
C LYS A 58 -8.83 5.72 -22.95
N PRO A 59 -9.34 5.36 -24.14
CA PRO A 59 -9.19 6.23 -25.33
C PRO A 59 -9.61 7.68 -25.03
N ASN A 60 -8.73 8.62 -25.36
CA ASN A 60 -8.91 10.07 -25.13
C ASN A 60 -8.79 10.57 -23.68
N GLU A 61 -8.52 9.72 -22.71
CA GLU A 61 -8.15 10.17 -21.38
C GLU A 61 -6.68 10.62 -21.31
N THR A 62 -6.42 11.66 -20.51
CA THR A 62 -5.08 12.19 -20.25
C THR A 62 -4.71 12.15 -18.78
N LYS A 63 -5.65 11.79 -17.92
CA LYS A 63 -5.49 11.66 -16.46
C LYS A 63 -6.37 10.55 -15.92
N ALA A 64 -6.05 10.05 -14.76
CA ALA A 64 -6.92 9.14 -14.03
C ALA A 64 -8.22 9.85 -13.61
N PRO A 65 -9.34 9.13 -13.48
CA PRO A 65 -10.59 9.68 -12.98
C PRO A 65 -10.44 10.24 -11.57
N ASP A 66 -11.11 11.34 -11.28
CA ASP A 66 -11.01 12.04 -10.00
C ASP A 66 -11.45 11.17 -8.81
N TYR A 67 -12.35 10.21 -9.02
CA TYR A 67 -12.76 9.27 -7.96
C TYR A 67 -11.64 8.28 -7.58
N LEU A 68 -10.80 7.85 -8.52
CA LEU A 68 -9.61 7.02 -8.21
C LEU A 68 -8.51 7.83 -7.55
N ILE A 69 -8.34 9.10 -7.94
CA ILE A 69 -7.39 10.02 -7.27
C ILE A 69 -7.82 10.24 -5.81
N LYS A 70 -9.11 10.43 -5.56
CA LYS A 70 -9.65 10.54 -4.19
C LYS A 70 -9.43 9.26 -3.40
N ALA A 71 -9.65 8.10 -4.01
CA ALA A 71 -9.41 6.82 -3.37
C ALA A 71 -7.93 6.64 -2.96
N LEU A 72 -6.99 6.99 -3.84
CA LEU A 72 -5.55 6.99 -3.51
C LEU A 72 -5.25 7.91 -2.31
N ASN A 73 -5.88 9.09 -2.26
CA ASN A 73 -5.71 10.01 -1.13
C ASN A 73 -6.21 9.42 0.20
N GLU A 74 -7.23 8.55 0.19
CA GLU A 74 -7.64 7.82 1.40
C GLU A 74 -6.55 6.83 1.84
N GLY A 75 -5.89 6.13 0.93
CA GLY A 75 -4.72 5.31 1.24
C GLY A 75 -3.58 6.12 1.84
N ASN A 76 -3.24 7.26 1.22
CA ASN A 76 -2.22 8.15 1.75
C ASN A 76 -2.61 8.70 3.14
N ARG A 77 -3.89 8.97 3.38
CA ARG A 77 -4.34 9.39 4.71
C ARG A 77 -4.14 8.31 5.77
N VAL A 78 -4.37 7.04 5.43
CA VAL A 78 -4.06 5.94 6.35
C VAL A 78 -2.57 5.88 6.65
N GLN A 79 -1.69 6.02 5.63
CA GLN A 79 -0.25 6.10 5.85
C GLN A 79 0.11 7.23 6.84
N ASP A 80 -0.46 8.43 6.67
CA ASP A 80 -0.23 9.56 7.58
C ASP A 80 -0.69 9.24 9.00
N ILE A 81 -1.84 8.61 9.17
CA ILE A 81 -2.38 8.28 10.49
C ILE A 81 -1.39 7.42 11.27
N PHE A 82 -0.98 6.28 10.72
CA PHE A 82 -0.18 5.36 11.52
C PHE A 82 1.30 5.72 11.59
N THR A 83 1.88 6.35 10.58
CA THR A 83 3.29 6.78 10.64
C THR A 83 3.48 7.96 11.61
N ASN A 84 2.47 8.81 11.79
CA ASN A 84 2.47 9.86 12.81
C ASN A 84 2.38 9.32 14.25
N LEU A 85 1.97 8.07 14.42
CA LEU A 85 1.92 7.39 15.72
C LEU A 85 3.23 6.68 16.09
N PHE A 86 4.23 6.66 15.19
CA PHE A 86 5.53 6.05 15.47
C PHE A 86 6.20 6.76 16.63
N GLU A 87 6.44 6.01 17.69
CA GLU A 87 7.00 6.53 18.93
C GLU A 87 7.96 5.50 19.52
N TYR A 88 9.10 5.96 20.05
CA TYR A 88 10.09 5.09 20.64
C TYR A 88 9.51 4.33 21.83
N LYS A 89 9.70 3.01 21.85
CA LYS A 89 9.17 2.06 22.84
C LYS A 89 7.66 1.80 22.80
N LYS A 90 6.89 2.47 21.97
CA LYS A 90 5.50 2.10 21.73
C LYS A 90 5.44 0.80 20.95
N THR A 91 4.52 -0.11 21.30
CA THR A 91 4.44 -1.41 20.64
C THR A 91 3.68 -1.32 19.30
N GLY A 92 3.95 -2.27 18.40
CA GLY A 92 3.22 -2.36 17.14
C GLY A 92 1.72 -2.49 17.35
N ASN A 93 1.28 -3.30 18.30
CA ASN A 93 -0.14 -3.47 18.64
C ASN A 93 -0.80 -2.19 19.18
N GLN A 94 -0.07 -1.37 19.94
CA GLN A 94 -0.58 -0.07 20.39
C GLN A 94 -0.79 0.88 19.21
N ILE A 95 0.20 0.98 18.31
CA ILE A 95 0.11 1.81 17.12
C ILE A 95 -1.01 1.32 16.22
N LEU A 96 -1.09 0.01 15.95
CA LEU A 96 -2.16 -0.59 15.15
C LEU A 96 -3.54 -0.20 15.67
N LYS A 97 -3.78 -0.41 16.98
CA LYS A 97 -5.07 -0.10 17.58
C LYS A 97 -5.44 1.36 17.42
N GLU A 98 -4.53 2.27 17.78
CA GLU A 98 -4.76 3.71 17.69
C GLU A 98 -5.00 4.15 16.24
N ALA A 99 -4.23 3.61 15.29
CA ALA A 99 -4.37 3.92 13.87
C ALA A 99 -5.72 3.46 13.30
N LEU A 100 -6.14 2.23 13.63
CA LEU A 100 -7.43 1.70 13.21
C LEU A 100 -8.59 2.48 13.83
N ASP A 101 -8.49 2.85 15.11
CA ASP A 101 -9.50 3.65 15.80
C ASP A 101 -9.60 5.06 15.18
N GLN A 102 -8.47 5.68 14.84
CA GLN A 102 -8.46 6.99 14.17
C GLN A 102 -9.00 6.89 12.75
N GLY A 103 -8.58 5.89 11.96
CA GLY A 103 -9.10 5.67 10.62
C GLY A 103 -10.62 5.51 10.61
N LYS A 104 -11.17 4.71 11.54
CA LYS A 104 -12.63 4.54 11.68
C LYS A 104 -13.34 5.85 12.03
N LYS A 105 -12.77 6.68 12.91
CA LYS A 105 -13.34 8.00 13.24
C LYS A 105 -13.40 8.93 12.03
N GLU A 106 -12.45 8.80 11.11
CA GLU A 106 -12.41 9.56 9.86
C GLU A 106 -13.25 8.91 8.73
N GLY A 107 -13.93 7.80 9.00
CA GLY A 107 -14.76 7.08 8.03
C GLY A 107 -13.96 6.21 7.05
N LEU A 108 -12.67 6.00 7.32
CA LEU A 108 -11.81 5.12 6.55
C LEU A 108 -11.99 3.65 6.96
N ARG A 109 -11.61 2.73 6.09
CA ARG A 109 -11.69 1.27 6.32
C ARG A 109 -10.33 0.60 6.14
N PRO A 110 -9.31 0.97 6.98
CA PRO A 110 -7.95 0.53 6.82
C PRO A 110 -7.72 -0.91 7.26
N GLN A 111 -6.73 -1.53 6.63
CA GLN A 111 -6.00 -2.69 7.13
C GLN A 111 -4.51 -2.35 7.06
N ILE A 112 -3.77 -2.60 8.13
CA ILE A 112 -2.35 -2.28 8.23
C ILE A 112 -1.56 -3.57 8.35
N TYR A 113 -0.51 -3.68 7.54
CA TYR A 113 0.43 -4.80 7.60
C TYR A 113 1.85 -4.27 7.43
N THR A 114 2.33 -3.50 8.39
CA THR A 114 3.66 -2.88 8.34
C THR A 114 4.64 -3.72 9.14
N HIS A 115 5.78 -4.04 8.55
CA HIS A 115 6.81 -4.90 9.11
C HIS A 115 8.22 -4.34 8.89
N PRO A 116 9.22 -4.76 9.68
CA PRO A 116 10.60 -4.40 9.42
C PRO A 116 11.11 -4.95 8.09
N LEU A 117 11.98 -4.19 7.43
CA LEU A 117 12.55 -4.48 6.13
C LEU A 117 14.09 -4.38 6.21
N GLY A 118 14.80 -5.29 5.56
CA GLY A 118 16.27 -5.28 5.57
C GLY A 118 16.88 -6.50 4.90
N THR A 119 17.65 -7.30 5.64
CA THR A 119 18.25 -8.54 5.12
C THR A 119 17.21 -9.56 4.65
N PHE A 120 16.02 -9.51 5.23
CA PHE A 120 14.84 -10.24 4.76
C PHE A 120 13.77 -9.23 4.35
N GLY A 121 12.93 -9.57 3.37
CA GLY A 121 11.77 -8.78 3.00
C GLY A 121 10.82 -8.60 4.18
N HIS A 122 10.47 -9.69 4.85
CA HIS A 122 9.77 -9.66 6.14
C HIS A 122 10.80 -9.90 7.25
N SER A 123 11.46 -8.85 7.70
CA SER A 123 12.48 -8.92 8.74
C SER A 123 11.89 -9.07 10.15
N ALA A 124 12.69 -9.61 11.07
CA ALA A 124 12.32 -9.70 12.48
C ALA A 124 12.23 -8.31 13.13
N GLY A 125 11.26 -8.13 14.00
CA GLY A 125 11.07 -6.90 14.79
C GLY A 125 9.61 -6.57 15.03
N THR A 126 9.33 -5.28 15.24
CA THR A 126 8.00 -4.78 15.55
C THR A 126 7.09 -4.84 14.32
N THR A 127 5.99 -5.57 14.41
CA THR A 127 4.98 -5.69 13.36
C THR A 127 3.71 -4.92 13.74
N LEU A 128 3.12 -4.20 12.79
CA LEU A 128 1.87 -3.47 12.95
C LEU A 128 0.79 -4.14 12.11
N GLY A 129 0.02 -5.03 12.73
CA GLY A 129 -0.98 -5.84 12.03
C GLY A 129 -0.38 -6.91 11.12
N MET A 130 -1.24 -7.76 10.63
CA MET A 130 -1.05 -8.69 9.52
C MET A 130 -2.34 -8.71 8.71
N TRP A 131 -2.27 -9.18 7.48
CA TRP A 131 -3.43 -9.22 6.59
C TRP A 131 -4.68 -9.89 7.22
N ASP A 132 -4.48 -10.86 8.11
CA ASP A 132 -5.51 -11.62 8.82
C ASP A 132 -5.61 -11.27 10.33
N SER A 133 -4.73 -10.41 10.86
CA SER A 133 -4.61 -10.15 12.29
C SER A 133 -4.64 -8.65 12.60
N GLN A 134 -5.82 -8.02 12.36
CA GLN A 134 -6.05 -6.60 12.62
C GLN A 134 -6.44 -6.29 14.07
N GLY A 135 -6.64 -7.30 14.90
CA GLY A 135 -6.88 -7.15 16.35
C GLY A 135 -5.61 -7.13 17.21
N GLY A 136 -4.46 -7.34 16.59
CA GLY A 136 -3.15 -7.43 17.21
C GLY A 136 -2.39 -8.67 16.75
N VAL A 137 -1.08 -8.59 16.75
CA VAL A 137 -0.16 -9.67 16.35
C VAL A 137 0.56 -10.17 17.59
N PRO A 138 0.41 -11.45 17.97
CA PRO A 138 1.16 -12.01 19.09
C PRO A 138 2.67 -11.95 18.85
N PHE A 139 3.45 -11.73 19.88
CA PHE A 139 4.91 -11.61 19.91
C PHE A 139 5.43 -10.39 19.15
N THR A 140 5.47 -10.41 17.82
CA THR A 140 6.08 -9.34 17.02
C THR A 140 5.33 -8.01 17.14
N GLY A 141 4.01 -8.04 17.30
CA GLY A 141 3.22 -6.85 17.57
C GLY A 141 3.43 -6.27 18.97
N ASP A 142 3.90 -7.07 19.93
CA ASP A 142 4.20 -6.63 21.30
C ASP A 142 5.64 -6.10 21.45
N PHE A 143 6.46 -6.20 20.40
CA PHE A 143 7.78 -5.61 20.40
C PHE A 143 7.69 -4.07 20.31
N PRO A 144 8.58 -3.37 21.05
CA PRO A 144 8.61 -1.92 21.00
C PRO A 144 9.27 -1.40 19.74
N MET A 145 8.79 -0.28 19.24
CA MET A 145 9.45 0.48 18.17
C MET A 145 10.85 0.92 18.61
N ASN A 146 11.82 0.74 17.75
CA ASN A 146 13.20 1.18 17.94
C ASN A 146 13.63 2.11 16.84
N TYR A 147 14.50 3.06 17.18
CA TYR A 147 15.12 3.94 16.19
C TYR A 147 16.04 3.17 15.23
N ASN A 148 16.29 3.77 14.10
CA ASN A 148 17.15 3.23 13.02
C ASN A 148 16.63 1.91 12.45
N THR A 149 15.31 1.75 12.43
CA THR A 149 14.63 0.60 11.83
C THR A 149 13.94 1.04 10.55
N VAL A 150 14.17 0.29 9.48
CA VAL A 150 13.46 0.44 8.20
C VAL A 150 12.24 -0.46 8.21
N TYR A 151 11.13 0.05 7.73
CA TYR A 151 9.84 -0.63 7.63
C TYR A 151 9.33 -0.62 6.19
N ALA A 152 8.71 -1.67 5.77
CA ALA A 152 7.73 -1.67 4.70
C ALA A 152 6.43 -1.06 5.27
N ILE A 153 6.06 0.12 4.78
CA ILE A 153 4.87 0.87 5.22
C ILE A 153 3.68 0.36 4.41
N GLU A 154 3.32 -0.87 4.70
CA GLU A 154 2.30 -1.62 3.97
C GLU A 154 0.92 -1.45 4.61
N LEU A 155 -0.07 -1.24 3.76
CA LEU A 155 -1.48 -1.13 4.13
C LEU A 155 -2.41 -1.37 2.94
N ASN A 156 -3.67 -1.59 3.25
CA ASN A 156 -4.73 -1.29 2.29
C ASN A 156 -5.90 -0.54 2.95
N THR A 157 -6.71 0.12 2.15
CA THR A 157 -8.01 0.65 2.59
C THR A 157 -9.07 0.32 1.56
N LYS A 158 -10.27 -0.06 2.03
CA LYS A 158 -11.43 -0.26 1.15
C LYS A 158 -12.09 1.08 0.91
N VAL A 159 -12.32 1.41 -0.36
CA VAL A 159 -12.99 2.63 -0.79
C VAL A 159 -14.18 2.27 -1.68
N PHE A 160 -15.38 2.76 -1.33
CA PHE A 160 -16.55 2.56 -2.20
C PHE A 160 -16.50 3.55 -3.36
N ILE A 161 -16.43 3.02 -4.57
CA ILE A 161 -16.47 3.80 -5.81
C ILE A 161 -17.92 3.81 -6.34
N LYS A 162 -18.57 4.95 -6.22
CA LYS A 162 -19.96 5.12 -6.68
C LYS A 162 -20.11 4.83 -8.17
N GLU A 163 -19.16 5.27 -8.97
CA GLU A 163 -19.12 5.09 -10.43
C GLU A 163 -19.02 3.61 -10.83
N TRP A 164 -18.44 2.78 -9.96
CA TRP A 164 -18.31 1.34 -10.16
C TRP A 164 -19.34 0.53 -9.36
N ASN A 165 -20.09 1.20 -8.48
CA ASN A 165 -21.04 0.62 -7.55
C ASN A 165 -20.47 -0.55 -6.73
N LYS A 166 -19.20 -0.44 -6.32
CA LYS A 166 -18.51 -1.45 -5.51
C LYS A 166 -17.36 -0.87 -4.71
N ASP A 167 -16.89 -1.65 -3.74
CA ASP A 167 -15.64 -1.40 -3.05
C ASP A 167 -14.46 -1.77 -3.92
N ILE A 168 -13.41 -0.94 -3.86
CA ILE A 168 -12.07 -1.27 -4.33
C ILE A 168 -11.09 -1.27 -3.16
N ARG A 169 -9.91 -1.85 -3.36
CA ARG A 169 -8.80 -1.76 -2.43
C ARG A 169 -7.73 -0.83 -2.98
N ILE A 170 -7.32 0.11 -2.17
CA ILE A 170 -6.10 0.90 -2.37
C ILE A 170 -5.02 0.26 -1.53
N MET A 171 -4.08 -0.39 -2.17
CA MET A 171 -2.95 -1.09 -1.57
C MET A 171 -1.69 -0.29 -1.86
N LEU A 172 -0.94 0.04 -0.82
CA LEU A 172 0.26 0.88 -0.89
C LEU A 172 1.34 0.31 0.01
N GLU A 173 2.57 0.37 -0.45
CA GLU A 173 3.73 -0.04 0.34
C GLU A 173 4.96 0.73 -0.07
N GLU A 174 5.62 1.32 0.91
CA GLU A 174 6.80 2.15 0.72
C GLU A 174 7.83 1.91 1.81
N ALA A 175 9.10 1.93 1.46
CA ALA A 175 10.14 1.89 2.47
C ALA A 175 10.19 3.19 3.28
N GLY A 176 10.06 3.06 4.59
CA GLY A 176 10.18 4.17 5.54
C GLY A 176 11.19 3.86 6.63
N VAL A 177 11.76 4.87 7.24
CA VAL A 177 12.71 4.71 8.35
C VAL A 177 12.27 5.52 9.55
N PHE A 178 12.33 4.89 10.73
CA PHE A 178 12.08 5.52 12.02
C PHE A 178 13.40 5.85 12.70
N GLU A 179 13.71 7.12 12.84
CA GLU A 179 14.93 7.66 13.42
C GLU A 179 14.62 8.53 14.65
N LYS A 180 15.64 8.96 15.39
CA LYS A 180 15.45 9.91 16.50
C LYS A 180 14.82 11.24 16.08
N SER A 181 15.02 11.63 14.83
CA SER A 181 14.41 12.82 14.22
C SER A 181 12.94 12.64 13.85
N GLY A 182 12.42 11.43 13.94
CA GLY A 182 11.06 11.05 13.55
C GLY A 182 11.04 10.05 12.40
N PHE A 183 9.85 9.86 11.85
CA PHE A 183 9.63 9.01 10.68
C PHE A 183 9.86 9.79 9.37
N ARG A 184 10.42 9.14 8.37
CA ARG A 184 10.45 9.61 6.98
C ARG A 184 10.41 8.45 5.99
N TYR A 185 9.84 8.67 4.82
CA TYR A 185 10.01 7.76 3.68
C TYR A 185 11.44 7.81 3.14
N VAL A 186 11.96 6.67 2.71
CA VAL A 186 13.33 6.57 2.16
C VAL A 186 13.42 7.27 0.81
N ASN A 187 12.46 7.00 -0.09
CA ASN A 187 12.42 7.53 -1.45
C ASN A 187 11.06 8.21 -1.79
N GLY A 188 10.39 8.75 -0.78
CA GLY A 188 9.04 9.28 -0.96
C GLY A 188 7.98 8.20 -0.88
N ARG A 189 6.76 8.56 -1.29
CA ARG A 189 5.62 7.63 -1.39
C ARG A 189 4.80 7.93 -2.62
N GLN A 190 4.01 6.98 -3.07
CA GLN A 190 3.09 7.20 -4.17
C GLN A 190 1.97 8.17 -3.77
N THR A 191 1.91 9.31 -4.46
CA THR A 191 0.85 10.33 -4.30
C THR A 191 0.06 10.57 -5.58
N LYS A 192 0.42 9.87 -6.66
CA LYS A 192 -0.24 9.93 -7.96
C LYS A 192 -0.28 8.55 -8.57
N LEU A 193 -1.40 8.21 -9.20
CA LEU A 193 -1.48 6.97 -9.99
C LEU A 193 -0.50 7.03 -11.15
N ILE A 194 0.24 5.95 -11.38
CA ILE A 194 1.02 5.76 -12.60
C ILE A 194 0.02 5.63 -13.75
N LEU A 195 0.24 6.36 -14.84
CA LEU A 195 -0.62 6.29 -16.01
C LEU A 195 -0.04 5.37 -17.06
N VAL A 196 -0.81 4.36 -17.45
CA VAL A 196 -0.44 3.40 -18.50
C VAL A 196 -1.28 3.65 -19.72
N GLY A 197 -0.67 3.63 -20.92
CA GLY A 197 -1.35 3.95 -22.18
C GLY A 197 -1.42 5.45 -22.44
N GLY A 198 -2.30 5.87 -23.35
CA GLY A 198 -2.39 7.24 -23.86
C GLY A 198 -1.60 7.43 -25.16
N LYS A 199 -1.73 8.57 -25.78
CA LYS A 199 -0.94 8.90 -26.97
C LYS A 199 0.53 8.95 -26.58
N ARG A 200 1.34 8.03 -27.11
CA ARG A 200 2.79 8.23 -27.12
C ARG A 200 3.04 9.55 -27.86
N ASN A 201 3.47 10.58 -27.14
CA ASN A 201 4.17 11.66 -27.80
C ASN A 201 5.39 11.00 -28.44
N HIS A 202 5.37 10.81 -29.75
CA HIS A 202 6.59 10.53 -30.47
C HIS A 202 7.53 11.70 -30.16
N LEU A 203 8.43 11.49 -29.22
CA LEU A 203 9.63 12.31 -29.15
C LEU A 203 10.26 12.11 -30.52
N GLY A 204 10.16 13.15 -31.34
CA GLY A 204 10.74 13.15 -32.67
C GLY A 204 12.23 12.78 -32.60
N ASN A 205 12.65 12.04 -33.58
CA ASN A 205 14.04 11.69 -33.86
C ASN A 205 14.97 12.89 -33.73
#